data_f9baa36e143aa8a95b89fc0b1d193ba3
#
_entry.id   f9baa36e143aa8a95b89fc0b1d193ba3
#
_cell.length_a   1.000
_cell.length_b   1.000
_cell.length_c   1.000
_cell.angle_alpha   90.00
_cell.angle_beta   90.00
_cell.angle_gamma   90.00
#
_symmetry.space_group_name_H-M   'P 1'
#
loop_
_entity.id
_entity.type
_entity.pdbx_description
1 polymer ?
#
loop_
_entity_poly.entity_id
_entity_poly.type
_entity_poly.pdbx_seq_one_letter_code
_entity_poly.pdbx_strand_id
1 'polypeptide(L)'
;MISLDLLFYFSIMLFTIVGALRGWGKEVLVSFAGILALAIIEIILPKFAGDWPADKTLYAKWIVILLCMFLGYQTPAINAFADSIRLQRNSARDVVMGALMGALNGYIIFGSMWHFMAAANYPIAGITAPDTATSAGQAAARILSIALPNYLHAPVIYYALIIGCLI
;
A
#
# COMPACT_ATOMS: atom_id res chain seq x y z
N MET A 1 -18.65 4.03 15.95
CA MET A 1 -18.17 3.71 14.59
C MET A 1 -16.73 4.19 14.47
N ILE A 2 -15.82 3.37 14.02
CA ILE A 2 -14.42 3.77 13.78
C ILE A 2 -14.41 4.55 12.47
N SER A 3 -13.85 5.76 12.49
CA SER A 3 -13.75 6.59 11.31
C SER A 3 -12.57 6.10 10.46
N LEU A 4 -12.81 5.83 9.17
CA LEU A 4 -11.82 5.23 8.27
C LEU A 4 -10.64 6.19 7.97
N ASP A 5 -10.89 7.49 7.99
CA ASP A 5 -9.87 8.52 7.87
C ASP A 5 -8.92 8.51 9.08
N LEU A 6 -9.45 8.33 10.29
CA LEU A 6 -8.61 8.18 11.48
C LEU A 6 -7.73 6.93 11.39
N LEU A 7 -8.30 5.80 10.97
CA LEU A 7 -7.56 4.56 10.77
C LEU A 7 -6.46 4.73 9.71
N PHE A 8 -6.75 5.43 8.63
CA PHE A 8 -5.79 5.72 7.56
C PHE A 8 -4.59 6.54 8.08
N TYR A 9 -4.84 7.66 8.78
CA TYR A 9 -3.76 8.49 9.34
C TYR A 9 -2.97 7.77 10.43
N PHE A 10 -3.66 7.01 11.29
CA PHE A 10 -3.00 6.17 12.30
C PHE A 10 -2.06 5.14 11.66
N SER A 11 -2.50 4.53 10.57
CA SER A 11 -1.70 3.56 9.83
C SER A 11 -0.46 4.21 9.20
N ILE A 12 -0.60 5.38 8.56
CA ILE A 12 0.55 6.12 8.04
C ILE A 12 1.54 6.43 9.16
N MET A 13 1.06 6.92 10.32
CA MET A 13 1.92 7.21 11.47
C MET A 13 2.66 5.95 11.96
N LEU A 14 1.96 4.84 12.09
CA LEU A 14 2.56 3.57 12.51
C LEU A 14 3.67 3.11 11.56
N PHE A 15 3.39 3.11 10.25
CA PHE A 15 4.36 2.73 9.23
C PHE A 15 5.52 3.72 9.12
N THR A 16 5.30 5.00 9.38
CA THR A 16 6.37 6.00 9.50
C THR A 16 7.36 5.62 10.59
N ILE A 17 6.86 5.25 11.77
CA ILE A 17 7.71 4.81 12.89
C ILE A 17 8.46 3.52 12.51
N VAL A 18 7.77 2.54 11.96
CA VAL A 18 8.38 1.28 11.50
C VAL A 18 9.49 1.55 10.49
N GLY A 19 9.24 2.40 9.50
CA GLY A 19 10.24 2.76 8.48
C GLY A 19 11.45 3.49 9.06
N ALA A 20 11.24 4.40 10.01
CA ALA A 20 12.33 5.07 10.73
C ALA A 20 13.26 4.08 11.46
N LEU A 21 12.68 3.03 12.03
CA LEU A 21 13.42 1.99 12.76
C LEU A 21 14.14 1.01 11.82
N ARG A 22 13.55 0.69 10.67
CA ARG A 22 14.07 -0.31 9.72
C ARG A 22 15.08 0.24 8.72
N GLY A 23 15.00 1.53 8.41
CA GLY A 23 15.82 2.21 7.42
C GLY A 23 15.25 2.14 5.99
N TRP A 24 15.65 3.13 5.17
CA TRP A 24 15.01 3.39 3.88
C TRP A 24 15.19 2.26 2.85
N GLY A 25 16.36 1.63 2.77
CA GLY A 25 16.63 0.59 1.78
C GLY A 25 15.68 -0.61 1.90
N LYS A 26 15.32 -0.99 3.13
CA LYS A 26 14.36 -2.06 3.39
C LYS A 26 12.93 -1.62 3.04
N GLU A 27 12.59 -0.37 3.29
CA GLU A 27 11.27 0.19 3.01
C GLU A 27 11.01 0.36 1.50
N VAL A 28 12.04 0.65 0.70
CA VAL A 28 11.94 0.66 -0.77
C VAL A 28 11.50 -0.70 -1.31
N LEU A 29 12.05 -1.81 -0.77
CA LEU A 29 11.61 -3.16 -1.15
C LEU A 29 10.14 -3.41 -0.84
N VAL A 30 9.65 -2.89 0.28
CA VAL A 30 8.24 -2.96 0.65
C VAL A 30 7.38 -2.14 -0.31
N SER A 31 7.82 -0.92 -0.68
CA SER A 31 7.12 -0.10 -1.69
C SER A 31 7.01 -0.83 -3.03
N PHE A 32 8.09 -1.49 -3.45
CA PHE A 32 8.09 -2.30 -4.67
C PHE A 32 7.11 -3.48 -4.57
N ALA A 33 7.07 -4.17 -3.43
CA ALA A 33 6.11 -5.24 -3.18
C ALA A 33 4.65 -4.74 -3.24
N GLY A 34 4.39 -3.52 -2.79
CA GLY A 34 3.07 -2.87 -2.92
C GLY A 34 2.69 -2.59 -4.37
N ILE A 35 3.61 -2.07 -5.17
CA ILE A 35 3.40 -1.85 -6.61
C ILE A 35 3.16 -3.18 -7.33
N LEU A 36 3.92 -4.22 -6.98
CA LEU A 36 3.75 -5.56 -7.51
C LEU A 36 2.37 -6.13 -7.15
N ALA A 37 1.91 -5.93 -5.92
CA ALA A 37 0.56 -6.32 -5.50
C ALA A 37 -0.52 -5.67 -6.37
N LEU A 38 -0.41 -4.36 -6.63
CA LEU A 38 -1.35 -3.64 -7.50
C LEU A 38 -1.28 -4.14 -8.94
N ALA A 39 -0.09 -4.51 -9.45
CA ALA A 39 0.05 -5.11 -10.76
C ALA A 39 -0.63 -6.48 -10.85
N ILE A 40 -0.50 -7.32 -9.84
CA ILE A 40 -1.20 -8.61 -9.75
C ILE A 40 -2.71 -8.39 -9.77
N ILE A 41 -3.19 -7.41 -9.00
CA ILE A 41 -4.62 -7.08 -8.91
C ILE A 41 -5.18 -6.57 -10.23
N GLU A 42 -4.42 -5.73 -10.96
CA GLU A 42 -4.87 -5.11 -12.19
C GLU A 42 -4.77 -6.04 -13.40
N ILE A 43 -3.73 -6.88 -13.46
CA ILE A 43 -3.39 -7.63 -14.68
C ILE A 43 -3.78 -9.11 -14.55
N ILE A 44 -3.50 -9.71 -13.39
CA ILE A 44 -3.61 -11.15 -13.19
C ILE A 44 -4.96 -11.52 -12.61
N LEU A 45 -5.38 -10.86 -11.54
CA LEU A 45 -6.61 -11.19 -10.82
C LEU A 45 -7.86 -11.20 -11.71
N PRO A 46 -8.08 -10.27 -12.66
CA PRO A 46 -9.27 -10.28 -13.51
C PRO A 46 -9.38 -11.50 -14.41
N LYS A 47 -8.25 -12.15 -14.73
CA LYS A 47 -8.25 -13.38 -15.55
C LYS A 47 -8.82 -14.60 -14.82
N PHE A 48 -8.78 -14.58 -13.47
CA PHE A 48 -9.25 -15.67 -12.62
C PHE A 48 -10.53 -15.34 -11.86
N ALA A 49 -10.77 -14.08 -11.62
CA ALA A 49 -11.83 -13.59 -10.73
C ALA A 49 -12.84 -12.67 -11.44
N GLY A 50 -12.87 -12.67 -12.79
CA GLY A 50 -13.74 -11.78 -13.59
C GLY A 50 -15.23 -11.94 -13.27
N ASP A 51 -15.67 -13.16 -12.96
CA ASP A 51 -17.07 -13.49 -12.66
C ASP A 51 -17.36 -13.56 -11.14
N TRP A 52 -16.41 -13.19 -10.29
CA TRP A 52 -16.62 -13.27 -8.85
C TRP A 52 -17.50 -12.12 -8.33
N PRO A 53 -18.32 -12.38 -7.30
CA PRO A 53 -19.04 -11.32 -6.58
C PRO A 53 -18.09 -10.27 -6.01
N ALA A 54 -18.57 -9.03 -5.88
CA ALA A 54 -17.76 -7.89 -5.46
C ALA A 54 -17.08 -8.09 -4.09
N ASP A 55 -17.75 -8.75 -3.15
CA ASP A 55 -17.22 -9.09 -1.83
C ASP A 55 -16.04 -10.07 -1.92
N LYS A 56 -16.17 -11.15 -2.69
CA LYS A 56 -15.08 -12.11 -2.91
C LYS A 56 -13.88 -11.46 -3.59
N THR A 57 -14.14 -10.66 -4.61
CA THR A 57 -13.10 -9.92 -5.33
C THR A 57 -12.37 -8.95 -4.39
N LEU A 58 -13.08 -8.27 -3.48
CA LEU A 58 -12.50 -7.41 -2.46
C LEU A 58 -11.53 -8.18 -1.56
N TYR A 59 -11.97 -9.31 -0.99
CA TYR A 59 -11.12 -10.12 -0.12
C TYR A 59 -9.89 -10.65 -0.85
N ALA A 60 -10.03 -11.08 -2.11
CA ALA A 60 -8.90 -11.51 -2.92
C ALA A 60 -7.87 -10.38 -3.13
N LYS A 61 -8.33 -9.16 -3.44
CA LYS A 61 -7.46 -7.98 -3.56
C LYS A 61 -6.72 -7.68 -2.25
N TRP A 62 -7.41 -7.74 -1.12
CA TRP A 62 -6.79 -7.53 0.19
C TRP A 62 -5.76 -8.61 0.53
N ILE A 63 -6.06 -9.87 0.25
CA ILE A 63 -5.12 -11.00 0.45
C ILE A 63 -3.86 -10.77 -0.39
N VAL A 64 -3.98 -10.38 -1.66
CA VAL A 64 -2.84 -10.11 -2.54
C VAL A 64 -1.98 -8.97 -1.96
N ILE A 65 -2.59 -7.84 -1.54
CA ILE A 65 -1.86 -6.74 -0.93
C ILE A 65 -1.11 -7.22 0.31
N LEU A 66 -1.83 -7.84 1.25
CA LEU A 66 -1.25 -8.26 2.54
C LEU A 66 -0.14 -9.29 2.35
N LEU A 67 -0.32 -10.25 1.43
CA LEU A 67 0.70 -11.27 1.13
C LEU A 67 1.95 -10.66 0.52
N CYS A 68 1.82 -9.82 -0.51
CA CYS A 68 2.98 -9.18 -1.14
C CYS A 68 3.71 -8.26 -0.16
N MET A 69 2.98 -7.48 0.63
CA MET A 69 3.58 -6.60 1.64
C MET A 69 4.26 -7.42 2.74
N PHE A 70 3.63 -8.50 3.22
CA PHE A 70 4.25 -9.42 4.19
C PHE A 70 5.57 -9.98 3.64
N LEU A 71 5.61 -10.46 2.39
CA LEU A 71 6.82 -10.92 1.75
C LEU A 71 7.87 -9.81 1.62
N GLY A 72 7.46 -8.59 1.27
CA GLY A 72 8.34 -7.41 1.25
C GLY A 72 8.97 -7.10 2.62
N TYR A 73 8.19 -7.28 3.69
CA TYR A 73 8.69 -7.12 5.06
C TYR A 73 9.61 -8.25 5.53
N GLN A 74 9.49 -9.46 4.97
CA GLN A 74 10.34 -10.62 5.27
C GLN A 74 11.66 -10.64 4.48
N THR A 75 11.78 -9.86 3.40
CA THR A 75 12.96 -9.84 2.51
C THR A 75 14.32 -9.54 3.23
N PRO A 76 14.39 -8.91 4.42
CA PRO A 76 15.66 -8.72 5.13
C PRO A 76 16.39 -10.01 5.55
N ALA A 77 15.74 -11.15 5.46
CA ALA A 77 16.40 -12.46 5.70
C ALA A 77 17.39 -12.82 4.57
N ILE A 78 17.37 -12.13 3.42
CA ILE A 78 18.34 -12.30 2.36
C ILE A 78 19.53 -11.34 2.64
N ASN A 79 20.32 -11.65 3.65
CA ASN A 79 21.50 -10.87 4.08
C ASN A 79 22.50 -10.61 2.94
N ALA A 80 22.56 -11.48 1.92
CA ALA A 80 23.47 -11.33 0.79
C ALA A 80 23.16 -10.09 -0.09
N PHE A 81 21.90 -9.63 -0.15
CA PHE A 81 21.54 -8.42 -0.92
C PHE A 81 21.77 -7.15 -0.11
N ALA A 82 21.59 -7.21 1.21
CA ALA A 82 21.80 -6.08 2.11
C ALA A 82 23.28 -5.73 2.29
N ASP A 83 24.19 -6.72 2.19
CA ASP A 83 25.64 -6.52 2.29
C ASP A 83 26.26 -5.92 1.02
N SER A 84 25.64 -6.11 -0.14
CA SER A 84 26.12 -5.52 -1.40
C SER A 84 25.76 -4.02 -1.51
N ILE A 85 24.71 -3.57 -0.83
CA ILE A 85 24.36 -2.16 -0.64
C ILE A 85 24.87 -1.74 0.75
N ARG A 86 26.19 -1.71 0.93
CA ARG A 86 26.83 -1.05 2.09
C ARG A 86 26.61 0.45 2.01
N LEU A 87 25.39 0.89 2.20
CA LEU A 87 25.10 2.26 2.56
C LEU A 87 25.60 2.42 4.00
N GLN A 88 26.73 3.08 4.16
CA GLN A 88 27.21 3.54 5.46
C GLN A 88 26.02 4.20 6.14
N ARG A 89 25.58 3.59 7.25
CA ARG A 89 24.42 4.04 8.04
C ARG A 89 24.74 5.42 8.60
N ASN A 90 24.49 6.46 7.82
CA ASN A 90 24.46 7.84 8.27
C ASN A 90 23.16 8.00 9.07
N SER A 91 23.24 7.78 10.39
CA SER A 91 22.10 7.44 11.22
C SER A 91 20.88 8.36 11.07
N ALA A 92 21.06 9.67 10.97
CA ALA A 92 19.96 10.63 10.86
C ALA A 92 19.28 10.61 9.48
N ARG A 93 20.06 10.57 8.40
CA ARG A 93 19.52 10.52 7.02
C ARG A 93 18.74 9.24 6.76
N ASP A 94 19.27 8.11 7.23
CA ASP A 94 18.62 6.80 7.06
C ASP A 94 17.29 6.71 7.82
N VAL A 95 17.22 7.28 9.02
CA VAL A 95 15.99 7.38 9.82
C VAL A 95 14.95 8.25 9.12
N VAL A 96 15.34 9.43 8.63
CA VAL A 96 14.39 10.36 7.97
C VAL A 96 13.86 9.75 6.66
N MET A 97 14.76 9.22 5.83
CA MET A 97 14.34 8.58 4.57
C MET A 97 13.53 7.32 4.82
N GLY A 98 13.87 6.54 5.85
CA GLY A 98 13.10 5.39 6.27
C GLY A 98 11.70 5.76 6.74
N ALA A 99 11.56 6.85 7.51
CA ALA A 99 10.28 7.39 7.94
C ALA A 99 9.40 7.78 6.74
N LEU A 100 9.97 8.48 5.74
CA LEU A 100 9.26 8.88 4.53
C LEU A 100 8.80 7.67 3.71
N MET A 101 9.68 6.67 3.52
CA MET A 101 9.32 5.43 2.83
C MET A 101 8.29 4.62 3.61
N GLY A 102 8.40 4.56 4.93
CA GLY A 102 7.40 3.93 5.78
C GLY A 102 6.02 4.60 5.65
N ALA A 103 5.97 5.93 5.69
CA ALA A 103 4.73 6.68 5.45
C ALA A 103 4.11 6.35 4.09
N LEU A 104 4.94 6.28 3.04
CA LEU A 104 4.52 5.86 1.70
C LEU A 104 3.94 4.44 1.71
N ASN A 105 4.57 3.48 2.40
CA ASN A 105 4.09 2.11 2.52
C ASN A 105 2.74 2.04 3.25
N GLY A 106 2.58 2.79 4.34
CA GLY A 106 1.29 2.90 5.03
C GLY A 106 0.19 3.45 4.12
N TYR A 107 0.50 4.49 3.34
CA TYR A 107 -0.39 5.05 2.32
C TYR A 107 -0.74 4.02 1.23
N ILE A 108 0.24 3.30 0.69
CA ILE A 108 0.01 2.27 -0.35
C ILE A 108 -0.92 1.18 0.18
N ILE A 109 -0.65 0.64 1.37
CA ILE A 109 -1.44 -0.46 1.95
C ILE A 109 -2.86 0.00 2.23
N PHE A 110 -3.03 0.95 3.15
CA PHE A 110 -4.35 1.32 3.66
C PHE A 110 -5.14 2.14 2.65
N GLY A 111 -4.50 3.00 1.87
CA GLY A 111 -5.13 3.73 0.79
C GLY A 111 -5.68 2.81 -0.29
N SER A 112 -4.93 1.78 -0.68
CA SER A 112 -5.39 0.79 -1.67
C SER A 112 -6.50 -0.11 -1.12
N MET A 113 -6.36 -0.59 0.12
CA MET A 113 -7.40 -1.41 0.77
C MET A 113 -8.71 -0.63 0.90
N TRP A 114 -8.64 0.63 1.30
CA TRP A 114 -9.82 1.49 1.40
C TRP A 114 -10.42 1.80 0.04
N HIS A 115 -9.59 2.10 -0.97
CA HIS A 115 -10.04 2.30 -2.35
C HIS A 115 -10.85 1.11 -2.88
N PHE A 116 -10.33 -0.12 -2.71
CA PHE A 116 -11.03 -1.33 -3.16
C PHE A 116 -12.31 -1.60 -2.36
N MET A 117 -12.34 -1.27 -1.08
CA MET A 117 -13.54 -1.36 -0.27
C MET A 117 -14.61 -0.37 -0.74
N ALA A 118 -14.23 0.85 -1.07
CA ALA A 118 -15.14 1.85 -1.62
C ALA A 118 -15.67 1.42 -3.00
N ALA A 119 -14.81 0.87 -3.87
CA ALA A 119 -15.21 0.33 -5.17
C ALA A 119 -16.17 -0.87 -5.06
N ALA A 120 -16.11 -1.64 -3.97
CA ALA A 120 -17.02 -2.74 -3.66
C ALA A 120 -18.29 -2.29 -2.89
N ASN A 121 -18.52 -0.98 -2.74
CA ASN A 121 -19.65 -0.41 -1.99
C ASN A 121 -19.74 -0.84 -0.52
N TYR A 122 -18.58 -0.94 0.17
CA TYR A 122 -18.46 -1.22 1.61
C TYR A 122 -19.23 -2.48 2.06
N PRO A 123 -18.91 -3.67 1.54
CA PRO A 123 -19.67 -4.89 1.81
C PRO A 123 -19.49 -5.44 3.22
N ILE A 124 -18.62 -4.83 4.04
CA ILE A 124 -18.29 -5.31 5.39
C ILE A 124 -19.30 -4.77 6.38
N ALA A 125 -19.95 -5.66 7.13
CA ALA A 125 -20.91 -5.28 8.17
C ALA A 125 -20.28 -4.35 9.21
N GLY A 126 -20.94 -3.25 9.52
CA GLY A 126 -20.48 -2.25 10.48
C GLY A 126 -19.55 -1.17 9.90
N ILE A 127 -19.17 -1.27 8.64
CA ILE A 127 -18.43 -0.22 7.92
C ILE A 127 -19.36 0.39 6.87
N THR A 128 -19.53 1.71 6.95
CA THR A 128 -20.39 2.47 6.02
C THR A 128 -19.57 3.45 5.20
N ALA A 129 -20.08 3.79 4.02
CA ALA A 129 -19.49 4.84 3.20
C ALA A 129 -19.42 6.17 4.00
N PRO A 130 -18.35 6.96 3.85
CA PRO A 130 -18.25 8.28 4.45
C PRO A 130 -19.38 9.19 3.96
N ASP A 131 -20.05 9.86 4.90
CA ASP A 131 -21.10 10.83 4.58
C ASP A 131 -20.47 12.14 4.06
N THR A 132 -20.53 12.37 2.76
CA THR A 132 -19.96 13.55 2.10
C THR A 132 -20.64 14.88 2.48
N ALA A 133 -21.77 14.84 3.18
CA ALA A 133 -22.36 16.04 3.75
C ALA A 133 -21.58 16.59 4.96
N THR A 134 -20.74 15.75 5.58
CA THR A 134 -19.90 16.13 6.72
C THR A 134 -18.48 16.50 6.27
N SER A 135 -17.79 17.34 7.07
CA SER A 135 -16.38 17.69 6.82
C SER A 135 -15.45 16.47 6.83
N ALA A 136 -15.71 15.51 7.73
CA ALA A 136 -14.96 14.24 7.78
C ALA A 136 -15.18 13.40 6.53
N GLY A 137 -16.41 13.30 6.04
CA GLY A 137 -16.71 12.58 4.80
C GLY A 137 -16.11 13.23 3.57
N GLN A 138 -16.03 14.57 3.52
CA GLN A 138 -15.31 15.28 2.46
C GLN A 138 -13.81 15.03 2.51
N ALA A 139 -13.20 14.98 3.70
CA ALA A 139 -11.79 14.62 3.87
C ALA A 139 -11.54 13.16 3.40
N ALA A 140 -12.41 12.24 3.76
CA ALA A 140 -12.38 10.85 3.31
C ALA A 140 -12.47 10.73 1.77
N ALA A 141 -13.37 11.48 1.13
CA ALA A 141 -13.48 11.51 -0.32
C ALA A 141 -12.20 12.02 -1.01
N ARG A 142 -11.56 13.03 -0.43
CA ARG A 142 -10.25 13.53 -0.91
C ARG A 142 -9.16 12.48 -0.79
N ILE A 143 -9.07 11.74 0.33
CA ILE A 143 -8.11 10.64 0.51
C ILE A 143 -8.34 9.57 -0.56
N LEU A 144 -9.57 9.17 -0.80
CA LEU A 144 -9.91 8.19 -1.82
C LEU A 144 -9.56 8.66 -3.23
N SER A 145 -9.74 9.95 -3.55
CA SER A 145 -9.42 10.49 -4.87
C SER A 145 -7.93 10.45 -5.20
N ILE A 146 -7.06 10.54 -4.20
CA ILE A 146 -5.61 10.45 -4.37
C ILE A 146 -5.06 9.04 -4.17
N ALA A 147 -5.90 8.04 -3.86
CA ALA A 147 -5.44 6.67 -3.63
C ALA A 147 -4.67 6.10 -4.84
N LEU A 148 -3.55 5.42 -4.56
CA LEU A 148 -2.61 4.96 -5.58
C LEU A 148 -3.24 4.11 -6.70
N PRO A 149 -4.23 3.23 -6.46
CA PRO A 149 -4.88 2.48 -7.53
C PRO A 149 -5.55 3.34 -8.61
N ASN A 150 -5.93 4.59 -8.30
CA ASN A 150 -6.50 5.50 -9.31
C ASN A 150 -5.48 5.90 -10.38
N TYR A 151 -4.19 5.81 -10.10
CA TYR A 151 -3.11 6.24 -10.98
C TYR A 151 -2.33 5.07 -11.57
N LEU A 152 -2.26 3.93 -10.84
CA LEU A 152 -1.53 2.73 -11.26
C LEU A 152 -2.47 1.74 -11.96
N HIS A 153 -2.87 2.07 -13.18
CA HIS A 153 -3.56 1.17 -14.09
C HIS A 153 -2.65 0.83 -15.29
N ALA A 154 -3.00 -0.19 -16.07
CA ALA A 154 -2.25 -0.48 -17.28
C ALA A 154 -2.42 0.67 -18.30
N PRO A 155 -1.35 1.19 -18.97
CA PRO A 155 0.03 0.67 -18.99
C PRO A 155 0.98 1.26 -17.93
N VAL A 156 0.54 2.24 -17.12
CA VAL A 156 1.40 2.96 -16.15
C VAL A 156 2.10 2.01 -15.19
N ILE A 157 1.38 0.98 -14.73
CA ILE A 157 1.91 0.00 -13.79
C ILE A 157 3.10 -0.79 -14.35
N TYR A 158 3.14 -1.02 -15.67
CA TYR A 158 4.29 -1.68 -16.31
C TYR A 158 5.55 -0.85 -16.22
N TYR A 159 5.44 0.47 -16.43
CA TYR A 159 6.59 1.38 -16.29
C TYR A 159 7.05 1.46 -14.84
N ALA A 160 6.13 1.50 -13.89
CA ALA A 160 6.45 1.50 -12.46
C ALA A 160 7.22 0.24 -12.04
N LEU A 161 6.82 -0.93 -12.54
CA LEU A 161 7.52 -2.19 -12.28
C LEU A 161 8.93 -2.21 -12.92
N ILE A 162 9.07 -1.75 -14.18
CA ILE A 162 10.37 -1.70 -14.86
C ILE A 162 11.32 -0.78 -14.10
N ILE A 163 10.88 0.40 -13.72
CA ILE A 163 11.69 1.35 -12.93
C ILE A 163 12.08 0.73 -11.59
N GLY A 164 11.15 0.08 -10.90
CA GLY A 164 11.43 -0.58 -9.62
C GLY A 164 12.42 -1.75 -9.72
N CYS A 165 12.50 -2.42 -10.89
CA CYS A 165 13.49 -3.48 -11.12
C CYS A 165 14.88 -2.94 -11.47
N LEU A 166 15.01 -1.66 -11.87
CA LEU A 166 16.28 -1.03 -12.26
C LEU A 166 16.97 -0.33 -11.10
N ILE A 167 16.29 -0.11 -9.98
CA ILE A 167 16.79 0.50 -8.75
C ILE A 167 17.26 -0.58 -7.79
#